data_4ccda564c01f378974a11a0ff0067bd7
#
_entry.id   4ccda564c01f378974a11a0ff0067bd7
#
_cell.length_a   1.000
_cell.length_b   1.000
_cell.length_c   1.000
_cell.angle_alpha   90.00
_cell.angle_beta   90.00
_cell.angle_gamma   90.00
#
_symmetry.space_group_name_H-M   'P 1'
#
loop_
_entity.id
_entity.type
_entity.pdbx_description
1 polymer ?
#
loop_
_entity_poly.entity_id
_entity_poly.type
_entity_poly.pdbx_seq_one_letter_code
_entity_poly.pdbx_strand_id
1 'polypeptide(L)'
;SEPFGIAPLEAMQCGTPSIISKQSGCGEILDKVIKVDYWDIHAMADAIYSICTNPALFQYLQEEGKKEVDGITWEKVGLRIRALYENVLRNYGK
;
A
#
# COMPACT_ATOMS: atom_id res chain seq x y z
N SER A 1 0.62 -11.03 -10.93
CA SER A 1 0.55 -9.97 -9.92
C SER A 1 1.87 -9.84 -9.19
N GLU A 2 2.20 -8.64 -8.87
CA GLU A 2 3.41 -8.29 -8.18
C GLU A 2 3.25 -8.48 -6.68
N PRO A 3 4.09 -9.28 -6.01
CA PRO A 3 3.96 -9.45 -4.57
C PRO A 3 4.30 -8.18 -3.79
N PHE A 4 5.11 -7.30 -4.38
CA PHE A 4 5.46 -6.03 -3.75
C PHE A 4 5.83 -5.03 -4.85
N GLY A 5 5.07 -3.93 -4.91
CA GLY A 5 5.29 -2.90 -5.91
C GLY A 5 6.15 -1.75 -5.36
N ILE A 6 7.10 -1.29 -6.15
CA ILE A 6 7.95 -0.15 -5.79
C ILE A 6 7.27 1.18 -6.11
N ALA A 7 6.47 1.21 -7.18
CA ALA A 7 5.83 2.45 -7.65
C ALA A 7 4.98 3.16 -6.59
N PRO A 8 4.15 2.46 -5.77
CA PRO A 8 3.42 3.15 -4.71
C PRO A 8 4.33 3.81 -3.68
N LEU A 9 5.44 3.16 -3.34
CA LEU A 9 6.40 3.73 -2.39
C LEU A 9 7.04 4.99 -2.93
N GLU A 10 7.42 4.98 -4.21
CA GLU A 10 8.01 6.13 -4.86
C GLU A 10 7.04 7.30 -4.93
N ALA A 11 5.77 7.03 -5.29
CA ALA A 11 4.73 8.05 -5.36
C ALA A 11 4.52 8.69 -3.98
N MET A 12 4.40 7.89 -2.94
CA MET A 12 4.20 8.38 -1.58
C MET A 12 5.40 9.18 -1.08
N GLN A 13 6.61 8.77 -1.46
CA GLN A 13 7.82 9.50 -1.10
C GLN A 13 7.84 10.89 -1.73
N CYS A 14 7.26 11.03 -2.91
CA CYS A 14 7.10 12.33 -3.58
C CYS A 14 5.90 13.13 -3.07
N GLY A 15 5.17 12.62 -2.08
CA GLY A 15 4.03 13.29 -1.50
C GLY A 15 2.74 13.08 -2.29
N THR A 16 2.64 12.03 -3.06
CA THR A 16 1.45 11.73 -3.84
C THR A 16 0.60 10.67 -3.12
N PRO A 17 -0.67 10.96 -2.82
CA PRO A 17 -1.57 9.95 -2.27
C PRO A 17 -1.69 8.76 -3.21
N SER A 18 -1.77 7.55 -2.65
CA SER A 18 -1.82 6.34 -3.45
C SER A 18 -3.06 5.52 -3.14
N ILE A 19 -3.59 4.89 -4.18
CA ILE A 19 -4.65 3.90 -4.07
C ILE A 19 -4.06 2.60 -4.55
N ILE A 20 -4.14 1.57 -3.73
CA ILE A 20 -3.56 0.27 -4.07
C ILE A 20 -4.59 -0.82 -3.97
N SER A 21 -4.32 -1.93 -4.63
CA SER A 21 -5.14 -3.13 -4.50
C SER A 21 -4.87 -3.79 -3.15
N LYS A 22 -5.92 -4.25 -2.48
CA LYS A 22 -5.78 -5.06 -1.26
C LYS A 22 -4.98 -6.33 -1.50
N GLN A 23 -4.94 -6.81 -2.74
CA GLN A 23 -4.24 -8.02 -3.14
C GLN A 23 -2.77 -7.77 -3.45
N SER A 24 -2.33 -6.52 -3.44
CA SER A 24 -0.92 -6.20 -3.68
C SER A 24 -0.07 -6.45 -2.45
N GLY A 25 1.20 -6.80 -2.66
CA GLY A 25 2.15 -6.99 -1.57
C GLY A 25 2.36 -5.73 -0.74
N CYS A 26 2.23 -4.56 -1.36
CA CYS A 26 2.31 -3.29 -0.63
C CYS A 26 1.20 -3.14 0.40
N GLY A 27 0.06 -3.78 0.19
CA GLY A 27 -1.07 -3.73 1.12
C GLY A 27 -0.75 -4.33 2.47
N GLU A 28 0.27 -5.18 2.55
CA GLU A 28 0.70 -5.79 3.82
C GLU A 28 1.52 -4.82 4.67
N ILE A 29 2.12 -3.82 4.05
CA ILE A 29 3.09 -2.94 4.71
C ILE A 29 2.54 -1.53 4.89
N LEU A 30 1.76 -1.03 3.92
CA LEU A 30 1.30 0.35 3.91
C LEU A 30 -0.09 0.49 4.53
N ASP A 31 -0.24 1.46 5.45
CA ASP A 31 -1.51 1.75 6.09
C ASP A 31 -2.09 3.11 5.67
N LYS A 32 -1.22 4.05 5.27
CA LYS A 32 -1.64 5.42 4.91
C LYS A 32 -1.92 5.53 3.42
N VAL A 33 -2.63 4.54 2.89
CA VAL A 33 -3.08 4.47 1.50
C VAL A 33 -4.54 4.01 1.50
N ILE A 34 -5.24 4.29 0.42
CA ILE A 34 -6.58 3.74 0.23
C ILE A 34 -6.42 2.37 -0.42
N LYS A 35 -7.02 1.36 0.19
CA LYS A 35 -6.96 -0.01 -0.31
C LYS A 35 -8.32 -0.42 -0.85
N VAL A 36 -8.34 -0.91 -2.07
CA VAL A 36 -9.57 -1.39 -2.71
C VAL A 36 -9.34 -2.76 -3.32
N ASP A 37 -10.40 -3.55 -3.42
CA ASP A 37 -10.31 -4.82 -4.15
C ASP A 37 -10.14 -4.53 -5.64
N TYR A 38 -9.24 -5.27 -6.31
CA TYR A 38 -8.89 -4.95 -7.70
C TYR A 38 -10.08 -5.08 -8.66
N TRP A 39 -11.09 -5.87 -8.30
CA TRP A 39 -12.29 -6.06 -9.12
C TRP A 39 -13.39 -5.03 -8.83
N ASP A 40 -13.23 -4.22 -7.79
CA ASP A 40 -14.27 -3.29 -7.36
C ASP A 40 -14.07 -1.93 -8.01
N ILE A 41 -14.60 -1.81 -9.23
CA ILE A 41 -14.48 -0.58 -10.02
C ILE A 41 -15.17 0.60 -9.33
N HIS A 42 -16.30 0.35 -8.68
CA HIS A 42 -17.04 1.41 -7.99
C HIS A 42 -16.24 1.94 -6.79
N ALA A 43 -15.62 1.06 -6.01
CA ALA A 43 -14.78 1.49 -4.91
C ALA A 43 -13.58 2.28 -5.39
N MET A 44 -12.98 1.88 -6.51
CA MET A 44 -11.87 2.64 -7.10
C MET A 44 -12.32 4.03 -7.54
N ALA A 45 -13.46 4.12 -8.23
CA ALA A 45 -14.00 5.40 -8.67
C ALA A 45 -14.32 6.30 -7.47
N ASP A 46 -14.93 5.75 -6.42
CA ASP A 46 -15.23 6.49 -5.20
C ASP A 46 -13.98 7.01 -4.51
N ALA A 47 -12.93 6.18 -4.46
CA ALA A 47 -11.66 6.57 -3.88
C ALA A 47 -11.01 7.73 -4.63
N ILE A 48 -10.99 7.65 -5.96
CA ILE A 48 -10.45 8.71 -6.81
C ILE A 48 -11.25 10.01 -6.61
N TYR A 49 -12.58 9.91 -6.65
CA TYR A 49 -13.45 11.06 -6.44
C TYR A 49 -13.20 11.71 -5.08
N SER A 50 -13.11 10.90 -4.04
CA SER A 50 -12.90 11.40 -2.68
C SER A 50 -11.57 12.15 -2.55
N ILE A 51 -10.51 11.62 -3.12
CA ILE A 51 -9.20 12.26 -3.08
C ILE A 51 -9.23 13.58 -3.86
N CYS A 52 -9.88 13.59 -5.02
CA CYS A 52 -9.92 14.78 -5.89
C CYS A 52 -10.81 15.89 -5.35
N THR A 53 -11.83 15.56 -4.56
CA THR A 53 -12.82 16.54 -4.09
C THR A 53 -12.70 16.91 -2.62
N ASN A 54 -11.84 16.21 -1.87
CA ASN A 54 -11.68 16.47 -0.43
C ASN A 54 -10.24 16.89 -0.14
N PRO A 55 -9.95 18.19 -0.08
CA PRO A 55 -8.58 18.67 0.18
C PRO A 55 -8.00 18.18 1.50
N ALA A 56 -8.83 18.02 2.52
CA ALA A 56 -8.35 17.55 3.83
C ALA A 56 -7.90 16.10 3.75
N LEU A 57 -8.64 15.25 3.02
CA LEU A 57 -8.24 13.86 2.80
C LEU A 57 -6.96 13.78 1.97
N PHE A 58 -6.88 14.58 0.91
CA PHE A 58 -5.69 14.63 0.06
C PHE A 58 -4.46 14.99 0.90
N GLN A 59 -4.56 16.05 1.68
CA GLN A 59 -3.47 16.52 2.51
C GLN A 59 -3.07 15.49 3.56
N TYR A 60 -4.05 14.85 4.19
CA TYR A 60 -3.79 13.81 5.17
C TYR A 60 -3.01 12.64 4.56
N LEU A 61 -3.46 12.14 3.42
CA LEU A 61 -2.78 11.03 2.74
C LEU A 61 -1.41 11.44 2.24
N GLN A 62 -1.27 12.68 1.77
CA GLN A 62 0.02 13.20 1.31
C GLN A 62 1.04 13.24 2.45
N GLU A 63 0.68 13.84 3.56
CA GLU A 63 1.58 14.03 4.68
C GLU A 63 1.85 12.72 5.42
N GLU A 64 0.79 12.00 5.75
CA GLU A 64 0.93 10.76 6.53
C GLU A 64 1.51 9.63 5.69
N GLY A 65 1.21 9.61 4.41
CA GLY A 65 1.81 8.64 3.49
C GLY A 65 3.31 8.84 3.36
N LYS A 66 3.75 10.10 3.24
CA LYS A 66 5.17 10.40 3.17
C LYS A 66 5.91 10.01 4.45
N LYS A 67 5.32 10.31 5.60
CA LYS A 67 5.89 9.90 6.89
C LYS A 67 6.02 8.39 7.00
N GLU A 68 4.99 7.67 6.56
CA GLU A 68 5.00 6.22 6.61
C GLU A 68 6.12 5.63 5.76
N VAL A 69 6.27 6.11 4.53
CA VAL A 69 7.31 5.62 3.62
C VAL A 69 8.71 5.99 4.14
N ASP A 70 8.88 7.21 4.64
CA ASP A 70 10.16 7.64 5.20
C ASP A 70 10.56 6.80 6.41
N GLY A 71 9.60 6.21 7.11
CA GLY A 71 9.84 5.32 8.24
C GLY A 71 10.07 3.87 7.87
N ILE A 72 9.89 3.50 6.61
CA ILE A 72 10.11 2.12 6.15
C ILE A 72 11.60 1.90 5.92
N THR A 73 12.13 0.83 6.54
CA THR A 73 13.51 0.41 6.29
C THR A 73 13.51 -0.87 5.49
N TRP A 74 14.58 -1.10 4.74
CA TRP A 74 14.74 -2.36 4.01
C TRP A 74 14.74 -3.56 4.95
N GLU A 75 15.21 -3.38 6.17
CA GLU A 75 15.17 -4.41 7.19
C GLU A 75 13.74 -4.83 7.52
N LYS A 76 12.85 -3.84 7.75
CA LYS A 76 11.43 -4.12 8.01
C LYS A 76 10.77 -4.83 6.84
N VAL A 77 11.06 -4.37 5.62
CA VAL A 77 10.53 -4.98 4.41
C VAL A 77 11.02 -6.42 4.29
N GLY A 78 12.31 -6.63 4.52
CA GLY A 78 12.89 -7.97 4.48
C GLY A 78 12.27 -8.92 5.49
N LEU A 79 12.06 -8.45 6.72
CA LEU A 79 11.42 -9.25 7.76
C LEU A 79 9.98 -9.62 7.38
N ARG A 80 9.25 -8.69 6.78
CA ARG A 80 7.88 -8.95 6.34
C ARG A 80 7.84 -9.99 5.23
N ILE A 81 8.72 -9.86 4.25
CA ILE A 81 8.82 -10.82 3.16
C ILE A 81 9.21 -12.19 3.69
N ARG A 82 10.17 -12.23 4.60
CA ARG A 82 10.59 -13.48 5.23
C ARG A 82 9.43 -14.17 5.93
N ALA A 83 8.64 -13.41 6.69
CA ALA A 83 7.48 -13.96 7.38
C ALA A 83 6.47 -14.57 6.40
N LEU A 84 6.25 -13.91 5.27
CA LEU A 84 5.37 -14.42 4.23
C LEU A 84 5.87 -15.73 3.63
N TYR A 85 7.17 -15.80 3.35
CA TYR A 85 7.78 -17.01 2.83
C TYR A 85 7.71 -18.16 3.84
N GLU A 86 8.00 -17.92 5.09
CA GLU A 86 7.91 -18.91 6.13
C GLU A 86 6.50 -19.47 6.25
N ASN A 87 5.49 -18.60 6.15
CA ASN A 87 4.11 -19.02 6.20
C ASN A 87 3.76 -19.93 5.03
N VAL A 88 4.19 -19.57 3.82
CA VAL A 88 3.96 -20.39 2.63
C VAL A 88 4.62 -21.75 2.76
N LEU A 89 5.89 -21.78 3.15
CA LEU A 89 6.62 -23.03 3.32
C LEU A 89 5.98 -23.93 4.38
N ARG A 90 5.50 -23.35 5.45
CA ARG A 90 4.84 -24.09 6.52
C ARG A 90 3.56 -24.75 6.00
N ASN A 91 2.81 -24.05 5.18
CA ASN A 91 1.57 -24.58 4.61
C ASN A 91 1.85 -25.68 3.57
N TYR A 92 2.93 -25.57 2.83
CA TYR A 92 3.32 -26.58 1.85
C TYR A 92 3.98 -27.81 2.48
N GLY A 93 4.60 -27.65 3.64
CA GLY A 93 5.27 -28.73 4.33
C GLY A 93 4.34 -29.72 5.02
N LYS A 94 3.04 -29.49 4.93
CA LYS A 94 2.03 -30.37 5.50
C LYS A 94 1.40 -31.22 4.38
#